data_b27ff4526fa935af3d7ec38491346839
#
_entry.id   b27ff4526fa935af3d7ec38491346839
#
_cell.length_a   1.000
_cell.length_b   1.000
_cell.length_c   1.000
_cell.angle_alpha   90.00
_cell.angle_beta   90.00
_cell.angle_gamma   90.00
#
_symmetry.space_group_name_H-M   'P 1'
#
loop_
_entity.id
_entity.type
_entity.pdbx_description
1 polymer ?
#
loop_
_entity_poly.entity_id
_entity_poly.type
_entity_poly.pdbx_seq_one_letter_code
_entity_poly.pdbx_strand_id
1 'polypeptide(L)'
;MNNNIDFTFYSGNDTYEAMTSSSEIMPLLVADNYDDVLQNGSSPAYLHHLSSNRKSLIDWYPFDENASLLEIGAESGILTSVFCQKLKSVTATDPNKCYCEANALRNKKVDNLSIYAGSFLNINFNTAYDYITFIGSLDTPLSERYIQKAVSL
;
A
#
# COMPACT_ATOMS: atom_id res chain seq x y z
N MET A 1 -12.61 2.34 13.21
CA MET A 1 -12.87 0.98 12.70
C MET A 1 -11.52 0.37 12.38
N ASN A 2 -11.26 -0.88 12.72
CA ASN A 2 -10.00 -1.51 12.32
C ASN A 2 -10.14 -1.90 10.86
N ASN A 3 -9.27 -1.37 9.99
CA ASN A 3 -9.13 -1.91 8.65
C ASN A 3 -8.74 -3.38 8.78
N ASN A 4 -9.65 -4.28 8.48
CA ASN A 4 -9.36 -5.71 8.55
C ASN A 4 -8.39 -6.07 7.43
N ILE A 5 -7.26 -6.64 7.82
CA ILE A 5 -6.31 -7.22 6.88
C ILE A 5 -6.72 -8.67 6.65
N ASP A 6 -6.88 -9.06 5.40
CA ASP A 6 -7.06 -10.45 5.01
C ASP A 6 -5.69 -11.12 4.84
N PHE A 7 -5.40 -12.10 5.69
CA PHE A 7 -4.16 -12.88 5.68
C PHE A 7 -4.27 -14.23 4.95
N THR A 8 -5.41 -14.52 4.32
CA THR A 8 -5.68 -15.83 3.67
C THR A 8 -4.60 -16.22 2.67
N PHE A 9 -4.01 -15.23 1.99
CA PHE A 9 -3.01 -15.44 0.93
C PHE A 9 -1.58 -15.15 1.36
N TYR A 10 -1.35 -14.90 2.65
CA TYR A 10 -0.02 -14.63 3.17
C TYR A 10 0.83 -15.90 3.20
N SER A 11 2.03 -15.82 2.64
CA SER A 11 2.95 -16.97 2.50
C SER A 11 3.66 -17.36 3.81
N GLY A 12 3.55 -16.53 4.85
CA GLY A 12 4.25 -16.74 6.12
C GLY A 12 5.65 -16.11 6.20
N ASN A 13 6.12 -15.45 5.14
CA ASN A 13 7.46 -14.86 5.09
C ASN A 13 7.41 -13.42 4.58
N ASP A 14 7.90 -12.49 5.39
CA ASP A 14 8.22 -11.13 4.97
C ASP A 14 9.66 -11.05 4.45
N THR A 15 9.93 -10.13 3.54
CA THR A 15 11.31 -9.85 3.12
C THR A 15 12.09 -9.16 4.23
N TYR A 16 13.41 -9.36 4.26
CA TYR A 16 14.28 -8.71 5.24
C TYR A 16 14.16 -7.18 5.17
N GLU A 17 14.10 -6.63 3.96
CA GLU A 17 13.92 -5.19 3.73
C GLU A 17 12.61 -4.68 4.32
N ALA A 18 11.50 -5.37 4.07
CA ALA A 18 10.19 -5.00 4.61
C ALA A 18 10.17 -5.03 6.14
N MET A 19 10.75 -6.07 6.76
CA MET A 19 10.85 -6.18 8.22
C MET A 19 11.68 -5.04 8.81
N THR A 20 12.84 -4.73 8.21
CA THR A 20 13.73 -3.67 8.68
C THR A 20 13.05 -2.31 8.57
N SER A 21 12.54 -1.97 7.39
CA SER A 21 11.84 -0.69 7.17
C SER A 21 10.61 -0.55 8.08
N SER A 22 9.82 -1.60 8.23
CA SER A 22 8.64 -1.56 9.12
C SER A 22 9.04 -1.36 10.58
N SER A 23 10.11 -1.99 11.05
CA SER A 23 10.58 -1.81 12.43
C SER A 23 10.98 -0.36 12.73
N GLU A 24 11.49 0.35 11.74
CA GLU A 24 11.86 1.77 11.88
C GLU A 24 10.63 2.70 11.85
N ILE A 25 9.66 2.43 10.97
CA ILE A 25 8.54 3.35 10.75
C ILE A 25 7.34 3.12 11.67
N MET A 26 7.11 1.88 12.15
CA MET A 26 5.93 1.56 12.97
C MET A 26 5.82 2.41 14.24
N PRO A 27 6.88 2.63 15.04
CA PRO A 27 6.80 3.50 16.22
C PRO A 27 6.39 4.93 15.87
N LEU A 28 6.84 5.44 14.71
CA LEU A 28 6.53 6.78 14.24
C LEU A 28 5.08 6.90 13.77
N LEU A 29 4.56 5.87 13.09
CA LEU A 29 3.14 5.81 12.71
C LEU A 29 2.22 5.70 13.93
N VAL A 30 2.63 4.99 14.98
CA VAL A 30 1.90 4.92 16.25
C VAL A 30 1.84 6.29 16.92
N ALA A 31 2.98 7.01 16.96
CA ALA A 31 3.09 8.33 17.55
C ALA A 31 2.35 9.42 16.75
N ASP A 32 2.06 9.16 15.47
CA ASP A 32 1.47 10.10 14.50
C ASP A 32 2.26 11.43 14.43
N ASN A 33 3.56 11.35 14.64
CA ASN A 33 4.49 12.49 14.64
C ASN A 33 5.86 12.06 14.11
N TYR A 34 6.19 12.50 12.90
CA TYR A 34 7.44 12.13 12.23
C TYR A 34 8.10 13.29 11.46
N ASP A 35 7.64 14.53 11.66
CA ASP A 35 8.18 15.70 10.96
C ASP A 35 9.65 15.95 11.31
N ASP A 36 10.02 15.83 12.59
CA ASP A 36 11.41 15.98 13.03
C ASP A 36 12.32 14.90 12.42
N VAL A 37 11.82 13.69 12.28
CA VAL A 37 12.56 12.56 11.70
C VAL A 37 12.77 12.76 10.20
N LEU A 38 11.80 13.34 9.50
CA LEU A 38 11.95 13.68 8.07
C LEU A 38 12.93 14.81 7.83
N GLN A 39 13.05 15.75 8.76
CA GLN A 39 13.98 16.88 8.64
C GLN A 39 15.42 16.51 9.02
N ASN A 40 15.60 15.68 10.03
CA ASN A 40 16.89 15.42 10.65
C ASN A 40 17.34 13.94 10.53
N GLY A 41 16.44 13.05 10.11
CA GLY A 41 16.71 11.63 9.97
C GLY A 41 17.48 11.32 8.68
N SER A 42 18.32 10.30 8.75
CA SER A 42 19.15 9.84 7.62
C SER A 42 18.73 8.50 7.03
N SER A 43 17.69 7.86 7.60
CA SER A 43 17.24 6.56 7.09
C SER A 43 16.49 6.70 5.76
N PRO A 44 16.90 5.96 4.70
CA PRO A 44 16.14 5.90 3.45
C PRO A 44 14.68 5.46 3.65
N ALA A 45 14.41 4.62 4.65
CA ALA A 45 13.06 4.17 4.98
C ALA A 45 12.13 5.35 5.35
N TYR A 46 12.64 6.36 6.04
CA TYR A 46 11.85 7.54 6.41
C TYR A 46 11.40 8.32 5.18
N LEU A 47 12.32 8.57 4.25
CA LEU A 47 11.99 9.28 3.01
C LEU A 47 11.02 8.48 2.16
N HIS A 48 11.24 7.18 2.05
CA HIS A 48 10.42 6.31 1.22
C HIS A 48 9.01 6.11 1.79
N HIS A 49 8.89 5.85 3.09
CA HIS A 49 7.63 5.44 3.70
C HIS A 49 6.89 6.56 4.45
N LEU A 50 7.52 7.69 4.78
CA LEU A 50 6.90 8.75 5.57
C LEU A 50 6.74 10.07 4.81
N SER A 51 7.62 10.34 3.83
CA SER A 51 7.62 11.63 3.13
C SER A 51 6.36 11.84 2.28
N SER A 52 5.70 12.97 2.49
CA SER A 52 4.55 13.39 1.68
C SER A 52 4.88 13.63 0.20
N ASN A 53 6.18 13.79 -0.14
CA ASN A 53 6.61 14.01 -1.53
C ASN A 53 6.16 12.88 -2.47
N ARG A 54 6.05 11.64 -1.98
CA ARG A 54 5.54 10.51 -2.79
C ARG A 54 4.08 10.71 -3.22
N LYS A 55 3.29 11.43 -2.46
CA LYS A 55 1.89 11.70 -2.79
C LYS A 55 1.74 12.47 -4.10
N SER A 56 2.71 13.34 -4.42
CA SER A 56 2.73 14.10 -5.67
C SER A 56 2.77 13.23 -6.94
N LEU A 57 3.17 11.96 -6.84
CA LEU A 57 3.15 11.02 -7.96
C LEU A 57 1.73 10.82 -8.52
N ILE A 58 0.71 10.91 -7.68
CA ILE A 58 -0.67 10.57 -8.04
C ILE A 58 -1.67 11.68 -7.68
N ASP A 59 -1.28 12.66 -6.86
CA ASP A 59 -2.20 13.69 -6.35
C ASP A 59 -2.76 14.59 -7.44
N TRP A 60 -2.01 14.80 -8.50
CA TRP A 60 -2.40 15.58 -9.68
C TRP A 60 -3.42 14.87 -10.59
N TYR A 61 -3.57 13.53 -10.50
CA TYR A 61 -4.44 12.79 -11.40
C TYR A 61 -5.92 12.98 -11.01
N PRO A 62 -6.81 13.30 -11.99
CA PRO A 62 -8.23 13.53 -11.76
C PRO A 62 -9.00 12.19 -11.72
N PHE A 63 -8.87 11.46 -10.64
CA PHE A 63 -9.64 10.22 -10.43
C PHE A 63 -11.15 10.52 -10.40
N ASP A 64 -11.96 9.59 -10.91
CA ASP A 64 -13.40 9.58 -10.66
C ASP A 64 -13.67 9.19 -9.20
N GLU A 65 -14.29 10.08 -8.44
CA GLU A 65 -14.60 9.87 -7.02
C GLU A 65 -15.53 8.67 -6.74
N ASN A 66 -16.29 8.23 -7.76
CA ASN A 66 -17.18 7.07 -7.65
C ASN A 66 -16.50 5.75 -8.01
N ALA A 67 -15.26 5.78 -8.42
CA ALA A 67 -14.52 4.63 -8.90
C ALA A 67 -13.93 3.77 -7.78
N SER A 68 -13.59 2.54 -8.16
CA SER A 68 -12.86 1.55 -7.38
C SER A 68 -11.42 1.41 -7.87
N LEU A 69 -10.46 1.17 -6.94
CA LEU A 69 -9.06 1.00 -7.28
C LEU A 69 -8.44 -0.22 -6.60
N LEU A 70 -7.63 -0.95 -7.35
CA LEU A 70 -6.73 -1.97 -6.85
C LEU A 70 -5.27 -1.46 -6.87
N GLU A 71 -4.67 -1.31 -5.70
CA GLU A 71 -3.26 -0.95 -5.52
C GLU A 71 -2.41 -2.19 -5.27
N ILE A 72 -1.47 -2.46 -6.16
CA ILE A 72 -0.59 -3.62 -6.10
C ILE A 72 0.81 -3.18 -5.66
N GLY A 73 1.31 -3.75 -4.56
CA GLY A 73 2.55 -3.32 -3.91
C GLY A 73 2.33 -2.04 -3.10
N ALA A 74 1.32 -2.04 -2.24
CA ALA A 74 0.91 -0.85 -1.47
C ALA A 74 1.91 -0.45 -0.38
N GLU A 75 2.83 -1.33 -0.02
CA GLU A 75 3.84 -1.10 1.04
C GLU A 75 3.18 -0.57 2.33
N SER A 76 3.78 0.45 2.95
CA SER A 76 3.28 1.09 4.18
C SER A 76 2.08 2.04 3.98
N GLY A 77 1.48 2.09 2.78
CA GLY A 77 0.21 2.75 2.51
C GLY A 77 0.26 4.27 2.36
N ILE A 78 1.40 4.85 1.98
CA ILE A 78 1.48 6.30 1.79
C ILE A 78 0.66 6.77 0.57
N LEU A 79 0.67 5.99 -0.52
CA LEU A 79 -0.15 6.27 -1.70
C LEU A 79 -1.60 5.83 -1.47
N THR A 80 -1.81 4.71 -0.78
CA THR A 80 -3.13 4.25 -0.33
C THR A 80 -3.90 5.38 0.36
N SER A 81 -3.23 6.20 1.18
CA SER A 81 -3.87 7.32 1.86
C SER A 81 -4.45 8.39 0.90
N VAL A 82 -3.82 8.59 -0.24
CA VAL A 82 -4.31 9.51 -1.28
C VAL A 82 -5.47 8.88 -2.05
N PHE A 83 -5.35 7.60 -2.41
CA PHE A 83 -6.43 6.89 -3.09
C PHE A 83 -7.71 6.84 -2.24
N CYS A 84 -7.59 6.57 -0.93
CA CYS A 84 -8.75 6.57 -0.03
C CYS A 84 -9.44 7.93 0.10
N GLN A 85 -8.72 9.04 -0.10
CA GLN A 85 -9.31 10.39 -0.09
C GLN A 85 -10.02 10.75 -1.40
N LYS A 86 -9.63 10.12 -2.52
CA LYS A 86 -10.08 10.48 -3.86
C LYS A 86 -11.12 9.53 -4.45
N LEU A 87 -11.24 8.31 -3.92
CA LEU A 87 -11.99 7.23 -4.56
C LEU A 87 -13.04 6.64 -3.62
N LYS A 88 -14.07 6.06 -4.20
CA LYS A 88 -15.16 5.39 -3.47
C LYS A 88 -14.69 4.18 -2.68
N SER A 89 -13.80 3.36 -3.26
CA SER A 89 -13.27 2.16 -2.62
C SER A 89 -11.86 1.85 -3.09
N VAL A 90 -11.03 1.39 -2.17
CA VAL A 90 -9.62 1.03 -2.41
C VAL A 90 -9.37 -0.37 -1.88
N THR A 91 -8.78 -1.20 -2.71
CA THR A 91 -8.24 -2.50 -2.32
C THR A 91 -6.71 -2.42 -2.45
N ALA A 92 -5.99 -2.65 -1.37
CA ALA A 92 -4.53 -2.62 -1.33
C ALA A 92 -3.97 -4.03 -1.12
N THR A 93 -2.90 -4.38 -1.83
CA THR A 93 -2.22 -5.66 -1.66
C THR A 93 -0.73 -5.49 -1.49
N ASP A 94 -0.13 -6.27 -0.58
CA ASP A 94 1.33 -6.39 -0.45
C ASP A 94 1.69 -7.81 0.02
N PRO A 95 2.77 -8.42 -0.50
CA PRO A 95 3.20 -9.73 -0.04
C PRO A 95 3.71 -9.73 1.39
N ASN A 96 4.16 -8.58 1.91
CA ASN A 96 4.73 -8.46 3.25
C ASN A 96 3.66 -8.06 4.28
N LYS A 97 3.45 -8.92 5.26
CA LYS A 97 2.50 -8.69 6.36
C LYS A 97 2.81 -7.40 7.12
N CYS A 98 4.09 -7.16 7.44
CA CYS A 98 4.50 -5.99 8.19
C CYS A 98 4.16 -4.67 7.46
N TYR A 99 4.22 -4.64 6.13
CA TYR A 99 3.76 -3.49 5.36
C TYR A 99 2.24 -3.35 5.37
N CYS A 100 1.50 -4.45 5.28
CA CYS A 100 0.04 -4.40 5.40
C CYS A 100 -0.40 -3.86 6.78
N GLU A 101 0.29 -4.24 7.85
CA GLU A 101 0.05 -3.74 9.20
C GLU A 101 0.36 -2.23 9.32
N ALA A 102 1.46 -1.77 8.72
CA ALA A 102 1.81 -0.35 8.64
C ALA A 102 0.77 0.45 7.84
N ASN A 103 0.30 -0.10 6.71
CA ASN A 103 -0.75 0.51 5.89
C ASN A 103 -2.06 0.64 6.67
N ALA A 104 -2.50 -0.43 7.34
CA ALA A 104 -3.72 -0.40 8.17
C ALA A 104 -3.62 0.61 9.31
N LEU A 105 -2.46 0.72 9.97
CA LEU A 105 -2.22 1.68 11.02
C LEU A 105 -2.26 3.12 10.51
N ARG A 106 -1.58 3.41 9.39
CA ARG A 106 -1.59 4.72 8.73
C ARG A 106 -3.00 5.17 8.37
N ASN A 107 -3.76 4.27 7.78
CA ASN A 107 -5.08 4.53 7.23
C ASN A 107 -6.22 4.11 8.19
N LYS A 108 -5.96 4.06 9.52
CA LYS A 108 -6.92 3.59 10.53
C LYS A 108 -8.22 4.40 10.63
N LYS A 109 -8.24 5.60 10.04
CA LYS A 109 -9.40 6.52 10.11
C LYS A 109 -10.31 6.45 8.87
N VAL A 110 -9.92 5.71 7.81
CA VAL A 110 -10.73 5.55 6.60
C VAL A 110 -11.59 4.28 6.70
N ASP A 111 -12.71 4.26 6.02
CA ASP A 111 -13.68 3.14 6.02
C ASP A 111 -13.87 2.49 4.65
N ASN A 112 -13.21 3.04 3.61
CA ASN A 112 -13.28 2.59 2.23
C ASN A 112 -12.06 1.77 1.77
N LEU A 113 -11.25 1.22 2.73
CA LEU A 113 -10.05 0.46 2.47
C LEU A 113 -10.19 -1.01 2.85
N SER A 114 -9.83 -1.91 1.93
CA SER A 114 -9.60 -3.33 2.18
C SER A 114 -8.14 -3.68 1.91
N ILE A 115 -7.50 -4.44 2.79
CA ILE A 115 -6.08 -4.80 2.67
C ILE A 115 -5.95 -6.32 2.62
N TYR A 116 -5.19 -6.83 1.65
CA TYR A 116 -4.85 -8.24 1.50
C TYR A 116 -3.35 -8.45 1.64
N ALA A 117 -2.93 -9.21 2.63
CA ALA A 117 -1.56 -9.65 2.76
C ALA A 117 -1.34 -10.90 1.89
N GLY A 118 -0.49 -10.75 0.87
CA GLY A 118 -0.17 -11.84 -0.04
C GLY A 118 0.27 -11.37 -1.42
N SER A 119 0.86 -12.28 -2.18
CA SER A 119 1.20 -11.99 -3.57
C SER A 119 -0.06 -11.75 -4.39
N PHE A 120 -0.09 -10.67 -5.14
CA PHE A 120 -1.18 -10.35 -6.08
C PHE A 120 -1.53 -11.52 -6.99
N LEU A 121 -0.54 -12.32 -7.41
CA LEU A 121 -0.78 -13.47 -8.28
C LEU A 121 -1.63 -14.57 -7.64
N ASN A 122 -1.62 -14.67 -6.30
CA ASN A 122 -2.30 -15.72 -5.56
C ASN A 122 -3.70 -15.30 -5.05
N ILE A 123 -3.99 -13.99 -5.04
CA ILE A 123 -5.28 -13.47 -4.56
C ILE A 123 -6.32 -13.60 -5.67
N ASN A 124 -7.46 -14.19 -5.36
CA ASN A 124 -8.57 -14.27 -6.30
C ASN A 124 -9.54 -13.12 -6.04
N PHE A 125 -9.57 -12.18 -6.97
CA PHE A 125 -10.53 -11.08 -6.92
C PHE A 125 -11.79 -11.48 -7.68
N ASN A 126 -12.95 -11.30 -7.04
CA ASN A 126 -14.27 -11.60 -7.61
C ASN A 126 -14.98 -10.33 -8.11
N THR A 127 -14.24 -9.25 -8.29
CA THR A 127 -14.76 -7.96 -8.71
C THR A 127 -13.79 -7.30 -9.70
N ALA A 128 -14.35 -6.55 -10.63
CA ALA A 128 -13.55 -5.69 -11.50
C ALA A 128 -13.25 -4.36 -10.79
N TYR A 129 -12.19 -3.71 -11.22
CA TYR A 129 -11.76 -2.40 -10.72
C TYR A 129 -11.70 -1.39 -11.86
N ASP A 130 -12.08 -0.14 -11.57
CA ASP A 130 -11.99 0.96 -12.54
C ASP A 130 -10.54 1.38 -12.77
N TYR A 131 -9.69 1.26 -11.74
CA TYR A 131 -8.27 1.55 -11.80
C TYR A 131 -7.45 0.42 -11.19
N ILE A 132 -6.30 0.11 -11.78
CA ILE A 132 -5.28 -0.78 -11.21
C ILE A 132 -3.94 -0.06 -11.26
N THR A 133 -3.24 0.00 -10.13
CA THR A 133 -1.93 0.68 -10.03
C THR A 133 -0.81 -0.26 -9.62
N PHE A 134 0.37 -0.01 -10.22
CA PHE A 134 1.62 -0.75 -9.99
C PHE A 134 2.77 0.24 -9.74
N ILE A 135 2.69 1.04 -8.70
CA ILE A 135 3.71 2.06 -8.44
C ILE A 135 4.84 1.45 -7.61
N GLY A 136 6.00 1.25 -8.26
CA GLY A 136 7.17 0.62 -7.64
C GLY A 136 7.12 -0.91 -7.57
N SER A 137 6.11 -1.56 -8.14
CA SER A 137 5.91 -3.01 -8.01
C SER A 137 6.15 -3.81 -9.31
N LEU A 138 6.52 -3.16 -10.41
CA LEU A 138 6.83 -3.81 -11.68
C LEU A 138 8.34 -4.06 -11.91
N ASP A 139 9.19 -3.67 -11.00
CA ASP A 139 10.62 -3.98 -11.04
C ASP A 139 10.91 -5.40 -10.51
N THR A 140 10.35 -6.38 -11.20
CA THR A 140 10.43 -7.79 -10.81
C THR A 140 10.38 -8.70 -12.04
N PRO A 141 11.00 -9.89 -11.98
CA PRO A 141 10.84 -10.91 -13.04
C PRO A 141 9.39 -11.37 -13.26
N LEU A 142 8.47 -11.02 -12.35
CA LEU A 142 7.06 -11.38 -12.41
C LEU A 142 6.18 -10.31 -13.06
N SER A 143 6.75 -9.18 -13.49
CA SER A 143 6.01 -8.02 -14.03
C SER A 143 5.06 -8.38 -15.16
N GLU A 144 5.49 -9.22 -16.12
CA GLU A 144 4.62 -9.67 -17.21
C GLU A 144 3.38 -10.43 -16.68
N ARG A 145 3.56 -11.33 -15.72
CA ARG A 145 2.45 -12.08 -15.11
C ARG A 145 1.50 -11.16 -14.32
N TYR A 146 2.04 -10.11 -13.70
CA TYR A 146 1.24 -9.09 -13.02
C TYR A 146 0.35 -8.35 -14.02
N ILE A 147 0.92 -7.89 -15.13
CA ILE A 147 0.18 -7.18 -16.17
C ILE A 147 -0.89 -8.09 -16.79
N GLN A 148 -0.54 -9.33 -17.14
CA GLN A 148 -1.48 -10.31 -17.71
C GLN A 148 -2.67 -10.55 -16.77
N LYS A 149 -2.41 -10.74 -15.48
CA LYS A 149 -3.48 -10.92 -14.49
C LYS A 149 -4.34 -9.67 -14.33
N ALA A 150 -3.74 -8.49 -14.27
CA ALA A 150 -4.48 -7.23 -14.12
C ALA A 150 -5.43 -6.95 -15.29
N VAL A 151 -4.98 -7.24 -16.51
CA VAL A 151 -5.83 -7.08 -17.74
C VAL A 151 -7.00 -8.08 -17.75
N SER A 152 -6.94 -9.15 -16.96
CA SER A 152 -8.01 -10.16 -16.87
C SER A 152 -9.03 -9.88 -15.77
N LEU A 153 -8.82 -8.86 -14.95
CA LEU A 153 -9.74 -8.40 -13.89
C LEU A 153 -10.73 -7.38 -14.41
#